data_69fb0562065d75c0f9133b8cc21abba4
#
_entry.id   69fb0562065d75c0f9133b8cc21abba4
#
_cell.length_a   1.000
_cell.length_b   1.000
_cell.length_c   1.000
_cell.angle_alpha   90.00
_cell.angle_beta   90.00
_cell.angle_gamma   90.00
#
_symmetry.space_group_name_H-M   'P 1'
#
loop_
_entity.id
_entity.type
_entity.pdbx_description
1 polymer ?
#
loop_
_entity_poly.entity_id
_entity_poly.type
_entity_poly.pdbx_seq_one_letter_code
_entity_poly.pdbx_strand_id
1 'polypeptide(L)'
;LMGHWFGIPAWIPALVCVVLFAVINLAQVGGFGEFEFWFAFVKVAVIIFFLVVGVLLIFGLLPGHSAVGLDNFIGKSGFMPNGIPGVAAGLLAVAFAFGGIEIITIAAAESENPTSSIAVAVRSVIWRISLFYLGSVLVICFLLPYDQINGAESAAESPFTIILRMAHVPAIVGFMEAVIVLALLS
;
A
#
# COMPACT_ATOMS: atom_id res chain seq x y z
N LEU A 1 -0.43 16.07 -2.41
CA LEU A 1 -1.26 15.83 -1.21
C LEU A 1 -1.27 17.04 -0.28
N MET A 2 -0.17 17.35 0.40
CA MET A 2 -0.10 18.48 1.35
C MET A 2 -0.42 19.84 0.72
N GLY A 3 -0.03 20.08 -0.53
CA GLY A 3 -0.38 21.30 -1.26
C GLY A 3 -1.88 21.48 -1.46
N HIS A 4 -2.62 20.39 -1.57
CA HIS A 4 -4.09 20.43 -1.70
C HIS A 4 -4.77 20.77 -0.36
N TRP A 5 -4.23 20.30 0.76
CA TRP A 5 -4.80 20.58 2.10
C TRP A 5 -4.57 22.01 2.56
N PHE A 6 -3.42 22.59 2.25
CA PHE A 6 -3.00 23.88 2.78
C PHE A 6 -2.99 25.02 1.73
N GLY A 7 -3.29 24.73 0.45
CA GLY A 7 -3.26 25.72 -0.63
C GLY A 7 -1.89 26.34 -0.88
N ILE A 8 -0.81 25.66 -0.46
CA ILE A 8 0.58 26.13 -0.60
C ILE A 8 1.26 25.44 -1.79
N PRO A 9 2.26 26.10 -2.43
CA PRO A 9 3.02 25.47 -3.51
C PRO A 9 3.65 24.16 -3.09
N ALA A 10 3.59 23.12 -3.92
CA ALA A 10 4.02 21.75 -3.60
C ALA A 10 5.49 21.61 -3.19
N TRP A 11 6.36 22.55 -3.60
CA TRP A 11 7.76 22.55 -3.24
C TRP A 11 8.02 22.87 -1.74
N ILE A 12 7.14 23.63 -1.10
CA ILE A 12 7.28 24.01 0.33
C ILE A 12 7.16 22.77 1.22
N PRO A 13 6.07 21.97 1.18
CA PRO A 13 5.99 20.74 1.97
C PRO A 13 7.05 19.73 1.59
N ALA A 14 7.47 19.66 0.32
CA ALA A 14 8.58 18.78 -0.08
C ALA A 14 9.89 19.17 0.60
N LEU A 15 10.22 20.46 0.62
CA LEU A 15 11.42 20.97 1.28
C LEU A 15 11.37 20.77 2.80
N VAL A 16 10.22 20.99 3.42
CA VAL A 16 10.02 20.71 4.86
C VAL A 16 10.25 19.22 5.17
N CYS A 17 9.73 18.30 4.36
CA CYS A 17 9.96 16.87 4.53
C CYS A 17 11.45 16.52 4.39
N VAL A 18 12.14 17.03 3.36
CA VAL A 18 13.57 16.77 3.16
C VAL A 18 14.40 17.26 4.35
N VAL A 19 14.14 18.48 4.83
CA VAL A 19 14.84 19.04 5.99
C VAL A 19 14.54 18.23 7.25
N LEU A 20 13.30 17.86 7.47
CA LEU A 20 12.89 17.04 8.62
C LEU A 20 13.62 15.69 8.61
N PHE A 21 13.67 15.01 7.47
CA PHE A 21 14.40 13.75 7.34
C PHE A 21 15.89 13.92 7.53
N ALA A 22 16.49 14.96 6.97
CA ALA A 22 17.90 15.25 7.17
C ALA A 22 18.21 15.46 8.67
N VAL A 23 17.38 16.22 9.37
CA VAL A 23 17.55 16.46 10.83
C VAL A 23 17.38 15.16 11.62
N ILE A 24 16.35 14.35 11.33
CA ILE A 24 16.12 13.07 12.01
C ILE A 24 17.30 12.11 11.78
N ASN A 25 17.78 11.98 10.54
CA ASN A 25 18.92 11.13 10.23
C ASN A 25 20.25 11.59 10.89
N LEU A 26 20.46 12.91 11.01
CA LEU A 26 21.66 13.46 11.63
C LEU A 26 21.61 13.41 13.17
N ALA A 27 20.42 13.41 13.76
CA ALA A 27 20.25 13.53 15.21
C ALA A 27 20.56 12.25 16.00
N GLN A 28 20.78 11.08 15.34
CA GLN A 28 21.02 9.78 15.99
C GLN A 28 20.11 9.53 17.22
N VAL A 29 18.81 9.76 17.08
CA VAL A 29 17.88 9.72 18.21
C VAL A 29 17.69 8.27 18.66
N GLY A 30 18.03 7.94 19.88
CA GLY A 30 17.89 6.60 20.48
C GLY A 30 16.45 6.08 20.59
N GLY A 31 15.43 6.89 20.25
CA GLY A 31 14.03 6.50 20.19
C GLY A 31 13.52 6.25 18.76
N PHE A 32 14.36 6.31 17.74
CA PHE A 32 13.96 6.20 16.33
C PHE A 32 13.24 4.86 16.05
N GLY A 33 13.72 3.77 16.64
CA GLY A 33 13.10 2.44 16.48
C GLY A 33 11.66 2.35 16.99
N GLU A 34 11.29 3.10 18.04
CA GLU A 34 9.91 3.14 18.52
C GLU A 34 8.98 3.86 17.54
N PHE A 35 9.41 4.99 16.98
CA PHE A 35 8.64 5.71 15.97
C PHE A 35 8.45 4.87 14.70
N GLU A 36 9.49 4.24 14.22
CA GLU A 36 9.45 3.36 13.06
C GLU A 36 8.50 2.16 13.30
N PHE A 37 8.54 1.57 14.49
CA PHE A 37 7.63 0.50 14.88
C PHE A 37 6.17 0.96 14.82
N TRP A 38 5.83 2.11 15.40
CA TRP A 38 4.46 2.63 15.38
C TRP A 38 3.98 2.99 13.98
N PHE A 39 4.83 3.57 13.15
CA PHE A 39 4.51 3.85 11.76
C PHE A 39 4.29 2.56 10.95
N ALA A 40 5.14 1.56 11.15
CA ALA A 40 4.95 0.25 10.53
C ALA A 40 3.65 -0.41 10.99
N PHE A 41 3.33 -0.34 12.28
CA PHE A 41 2.10 -0.87 12.85
C PHE A 41 0.86 -0.22 12.23
N VAL A 42 0.82 1.11 12.13
CA VAL A 42 -0.29 1.84 11.49
C VAL A 42 -0.47 1.41 10.04
N LYS A 43 0.61 1.29 9.25
CA LYS A 43 0.54 0.82 7.86
C LYS A 43 -0.09 -0.57 7.77
N VAL A 44 0.39 -1.50 8.58
CA VAL A 44 -0.10 -2.88 8.60
C VAL A 44 -1.57 -2.91 9.01
N ALA A 45 -1.96 -2.18 10.05
CA ALA A 45 -3.34 -2.11 10.52
C ALA A 45 -4.29 -1.57 9.43
N VAL A 46 -3.88 -0.55 8.69
CA VAL A 46 -4.67 0.03 7.59
C VAL A 46 -4.82 -0.94 6.42
N ILE A 47 -3.76 -1.66 6.05
CA ILE A 47 -3.85 -2.66 5.00
C ILE A 47 -4.77 -3.82 5.42
N ILE A 48 -4.68 -4.30 6.65
CA ILE A 48 -5.58 -5.32 7.18
C ILE A 48 -7.03 -4.82 7.16
N PHE A 49 -7.27 -3.59 7.62
CA PHE A 49 -8.60 -2.98 7.58
C PHE A 49 -9.13 -2.92 6.14
N PHE A 50 -8.31 -2.48 5.19
CA PHE A 50 -8.65 -2.46 3.77
C PHE A 50 -9.02 -3.85 3.24
N LEU A 51 -8.23 -4.88 3.56
CA LEU A 51 -8.51 -6.25 3.15
C LEU A 51 -9.83 -6.77 3.72
N VAL A 52 -10.11 -6.51 4.99
CA VAL A 52 -11.37 -6.90 5.64
C VAL A 52 -12.56 -6.20 4.97
N VAL A 53 -12.51 -4.88 4.81
CA VAL A 53 -13.57 -4.12 4.16
C VAL A 53 -13.76 -4.58 2.71
N GLY A 54 -12.67 -4.80 1.98
CA GLY A 54 -12.71 -5.29 0.60
C GLY A 54 -13.37 -6.66 0.48
N VAL A 55 -13.03 -7.59 1.35
CA VAL A 55 -13.68 -8.92 1.39
C VAL A 55 -15.17 -8.80 1.72
N LEU A 56 -15.55 -7.97 2.68
CA LEU A 56 -16.95 -7.72 3.02
C LEU A 56 -17.73 -7.13 1.85
N LEU A 57 -17.14 -6.25 1.05
CA LEU A 57 -17.75 -5.70 -0.18
C LEU A 57 -17.89 -6.76 -1.27
N ILE A 58 -16.87 -7.60 -1.51
CA ILE A 58 -16.92 -8.67 -2.51
C ILE A 58 -18.10 -9.61 -2.24
N PHE A 59 -18.31 -9.99 -1.00
CA PHE A 59 -19.41 -10.88 -0.58
C PHE A 59 -20.75 -10.17 -0.33
N GLY A 60 -20.81 -8.83 -0.44
CA GLY A 60 -22.02 -8.06 -0.20
C GLY A 60 -22.50 -8.11 1.27
N LEU A 61 -21.58 -8.30 2.21
CA LEU A 61 -21.91 -8.38 3.63
C LEU A 61 -22.10 -7.01 4.30
N LEU A 62 -21.81 -5.92 3.57
CA LEU A 62 -22.05 -4.57 4.06
C LEU A 62 -23.49 -4.12 3.79
N PRO A 63 -24.15 -3.44 4.75
CA PRO A 63 -25.52 -2.95 4.57
C PRO A 63 -25.62 -2.02 3.36
N GLY A 64 -26.61 -2.29 2.49
CA GLY A 64 -26.85 -1.48 1.28
C GLY A 64 -25.98 -1.80 0.07
N HIS A 65 -25.15 -2.82 0.14
CA HIS A 65 -24.29 -3.26 -0.97
C HIS A 65 -24.69 -4.66 -1.45
N SER A 66 -24.83 -4.82 -2.76
CA SER A 66 -24.93 -6.15 -3.40
C SER A 66 -23.54 -6.75 -3.55
N ALA A 67 -23.45 -8.08 -3.52
CA ALA A 67 -22.20 -8.77 -3.81
C ALA A 67 -21.70 -8.41 -5.21
N VAL A 68 -20.47 -7.94 -5.31
CA VAL A 68 -19.84 -7.62 -6.61
C VAL A 68 -19.43 -8.91 -7.34
N GLY A 69 -19.12 -9.97 -6.58
CA GLY A 69 -18.77 -11.28 -7.13
C GLY A 69 -17.50 -11.24 -7.99
N LEU A 70 -17.54 -12.00 -9.10
CA LEU A 70 -16.44 -12.13 -10.05
C LEU A 70 -16.58 -11.25 -11.30
N ASP A 71 -17.61 -10.40 -11.36
CA ASP A 71 -18.00 -9.70 -12.58
C ASP A 71 -16.91 -8.78 -13.14
N ASN A 72 -16.15 -8.13 -12.26
CA ASN A 72 -15.03 -7.27 -12.66
C ASN A 72 -13.79 -8.06 -13.06
N PHE A 73 -13.60 -9.27 -12.51
CA PHE A 73 -12.44 -10.11 -12.77
C PHE A 73 -12.56 -10.92 -14.06
N ILE A 74 -13.76 -11.38 -14.40
CA ILE A 74 -14.04 -12.24 -15.56
C ILE A 74 -14.85 -11.52 -16.63
N GLY A 75 -15.48 -10.38 -16.29
CA GLY A 75 -16.49 -9.67 -17.08
C GLY A 75 -15.99 -8.99 -18.34
N LYS A 76 -16.51 -7.79 -18.63
CA LYS A 76 -16.38 -7.07 -19.93
C LYS A 76 -14.97 -6.94 -20.50
N SER A 77 -13.95 -6.97 -19.65
CA SER A 77 -12.54 -6.78 -20.03
C SER A 77 -11.72 -8.06 -20.02
N GLY A 78 -12.28 -9.15 -19.46
CA GLY A 78 -11.60 -10.44 -19.30
C GLY A 78 -10.41 -10.39 -18.34
N PHE A 79 -9.81 -11.55 -18.09
CA PHE A 79 -8.65 -11.72 -17.20
C PHE A 79 -7.38 -11.01 -17.72
N MET A 80 -7.25 -10.81 -19.03
CA MET A 80 -6.07 -10.21 -19.67
C MET A 80 -6.49 -9.11 -20.65
N PRO A 81 -6.99 -7.98 -20.20
CA PRO A 81 -7.55 -6.93 -21.06
C PRO A 81 -6.54 -6.39 -22.08
N ASN A 82 -5.28 -6.30 -21.73
CA ASN A 82 -4.19 -5.82 -22.59
C ASN A 82 -3.30 -6.96 -23.13
N GLY A 83 -3.75 -8.21 -23.00
CA GLY A 83 -3.01 -9.38 -23.50
C GLY A 83 -1.61 -9.55 -22.89
N ILE A 84 -0.73 -10.26 -23.62
CA ILE A 84 0.66 -10.52 -23.21
C ILE A 84 1.49 -9.24 -22.98
N PRO A 85 1.39 -8.19 -23.81
CA PRO A 85 2.11 -6.93 -23.55
C PRO A 85 1.74 -6.29 -22.21
N GLY A 86 0.46 -6.36 -21.81
CA GLY A 86 0.01 -5.86 -20.50
C GLY A 86 0.60 -6.67 -19.34
N VAL A 87 0.68 -8.00 -19.50
CA VAL A 87 1.33 -8.86 -18.51
C VAL A 87 2.82 -8.55 -18.39
N ALA A 88 3.52 -8.35 -19.51
CA ALA A 88 4.94 -8.00 -19.49
C ALA A 88 5.20 -6.65 -18.80
N ALA A 89 4.37 -5.64 -19.07
CA ALA A 89 4.45 -4.35 -18.38
C ALA A 89 4.18 -4.49 -16.85
N GLY A 90 3.18 -5.31 -16.49
CA GLY A 90 2.89 -5.62 -15.10
C GLY A 90 4.04 -6.34 -14.39
N LEU A 91 4.69 -7.31 -15.03
CA LEU A 91 5.87 -7.99 -14.49
C LEU A 91 7.03 -7.04 -14.23
N LEU A 92 7.24 -6.06 -15.11
CA LEU A 92 8.26 -5.04 -14.90
C LEU A 92 7.95 -4.19 -13.65
N ALA A 93 6.70 -3.75 -13.47
CA ALA A 93 6.28 -3.02 -12.28
C ALA A 93 6.44 -3.86 -11.00
N VAL A 94 6.08 -5.14 -11.04
CA VAL A 94 6.27 -6.09 -9.93
C VAL A 94 7.74 -6.26 -9.59
N ALA A 95 8.63 -6.38 -10.57
CA ALA A 95 10.07 -6.51 -10.34
C ALA A 95 10.63 -5.32 -9.55
N PHE A 96 10.18 -4.10 -9.85
CA PHE A 96 10.54 -2.90 -9.07
C PHE A 96 9.91 -2.89 -7.67
N ALA A 97 8.67 -3.34 -7.54
CA ALA A 97 7.96 -3.36 -6.25
C ALA A 97 8.60 -4.33 -5.23
N PHE A 98 9.29 -5.36 -5.70
CA PHE A 98 10.02 -6.32 -4.86
C PHE A 98 11.48 -5.93 -4.59
N GLY A 99 11.97 -4.81 -5.15
CA GLY A 99 13.29 -4.26 -4.80
C GLY A 99 13.35 -3.91 -3.31
N GLY A 100 14.52 -4.12 -2.70
CA GLY A 100 14.76 -3.85 -1.27
C GLY A 100 14.61 -5.06 -0.33
N ILE A 101 14.09 -6.19 -0.79
CA ILE A 101 14.02 -7.43 0.02
C ILE A 101 15.42 -7.90 0.40
N GLU A 102 16.40 -7.69 -0.47
CA GLU A 102 17.81 -8.00 -0.24
C GLU A 102 18.38 -7.26 0.98
N ILE A 103 17.93 -6.04 1.25
CA ILE A 103 18.39 -5.24 2.41
C ILE A 103 18.04 -5.95 3.72
N ILE A 104 16.86 -6.55 3.81
CA ILE A 104 16.43 -7.30 5.00
C ILE A 104 17.31 -8.51 5.23
N THR A 105 17.72 -9.20 4.15
CA THR A 105 18.59 -10.37 4.26
C THR A 105 20.03 -9.97 4.63
N ILE A 106 20.52 -8.84 4.13
CA ILE A 106 21.83 -8.28 4.50
C ILE A 106 21.84 -7.92 5.99
N ALA A 107 20.84 -7.17 6.47
CA ALA A 107 20.72 -6.80 7.88
C ALA A 107 20.60 -8.03 8.80
N ALA A 108 19.88 -9.07 8.37
CA ALA A 108 19.78 -10.32 9.11
C ALA A 108 21.12 -11.10 9.16
N ALA A 109 21.97 -10.97 8.14
CA ALA A 109 23.28 -11.58 8.09
C ALA A 109 24.30 -10.93 9.06
N GLU A 110 24.09 -9.67 9.44
CA GLU A 110 24.91 -8.94 10.41
C GLU A 110 24.50 -9.20 11.87
N SER A 111 23.44 -9.99 12.11
CA SER A 111 22.95 -10.30 13.47
C SER A 111 23.83 -11.32 14.19
N GLU A 112 23.68 -11.44 15.52
CA GLU A 112 24.42 -12.39 16.35
C GLU A 112 24.24 -13.86 15.92
N ASN A 113 23.07 -14.22 15.36
CA ASN A 113 22.77 -15.56 14.86
C ASN A 113 22.27 -15.51 13.40
N PRO A 114 23.16 -15.32 12.42
CA PRO A 114 22.78 -15.06 11.03
C PRO A 114 21.86 -16.10 10.41
N THR A 115 22.15 -17.39 10.63
CA THR A 115 21.35 -18.50 10.03
C THR A 115 19.90 -18.48 10.48
N SER A 116 19.66 -18.26 11.76
CA SER A 116 18.31 -18.17 12.32
C SER A 116 17.61 -16.89 11.87
N SER A 117 18.31 -15.77 11.92
CA SER A 117 17.78 -14.44 11.57
C SER A 117 17.40 -14.38 10.10
N ILE A 118 18.20 -14.91 9.19
CA ILE A 118 17.89 -14.99 7.75
C ILE A 118 16.64 -15.85 7.52
N ALA A 119 16.54 -17.01 8.17
CA ALA A 119 15.38 -17.90 8.01
C ALA A 119 14.07 -17.20 8.46
N VAL A 120 14.10 -16.51 9.59
CA VAL A 120 12.96 -15.73 10.10
C VAL A 120 12.62 -14.55 9.17
N ALA A 121 13.64 -13.83 8.69
CA ALA A 121 13.47 -12.71 7.77
C ALA A 121 12.79 -13.16 6.47
N VAL A 122 13.29 -14.20 5.81
CA VAL A 122 12.71 -14.76 4.57
C VAL A 122 11.26 -15.21 4.79
N ARG A 123 10.98 -15.93 5.88
CA ARG A 123 9.62 -16.35 6.20
C ARG A 123 8.66 -15.17 6.41
N SER A 124 9.13 -14.13 7.10
CA SER A 124 8.36 -12.90 7.32
C SER A 124 8.05 -12.20 6.00
N VAL A 125 9.03 -12.10 5.10
CA VAL A 125 8.85 -11.49 3.77
C VAL A 125 7.82 -12.25 2.95
N ILE A 126 7.89 -13.58 2.90
CA ILE A 126 6.93 -14.42 2.15
C ILE A 126 5.51 -14.16 2.64
N TRP A 127 5.28 -14.15 3.95
CA TRP A 127 3.96 -13.88 4.52
C TRP A 127 3.45 -12.47 4.22
N ARG A 128 4.32 -11.45 4.32
CA ARG A 128 3.97 -10.06 3.99
C ARG A 128 3.57 -9.92 2.54
N ILE A 129 4.35 -10.50 1.62
CA ILE A 129 4.06 -10.48 0.19
C ILE A 129 2.74 -11.19 -0.10
N SER A 130 2.57 -12.42 0.40
CA SER A 130 1.38 -13.20 0.13
C SER A 130 0.12 -12.53 0.66
N LEU A 131 0.15 -11.99 1.87
CA LEU A 131 -1.04 -11.41 2.48
C LEU A 131 -1.30 -9.98 1.97
N PHE A 132 -0.31 -9.11 2.00
CA PHE A 132 -0.52 -7.69 1.73
C PHE A 132 -0.49 -7.36 0.25
N TYR A 133 0.49 -7.85 -0.51
CA TYR A 133 0.53 -7.58 -1.96
C TYR A 133 -0.53 -8.39 -2.70
N LEU A 134 -0.49 -9.70 -2.61
CA LEU A 134 -1.42 -10.55 -3.34
C LEU A 134 -2.86 -10.31 -2.89
N GLY A 135 -3.11 -10.20 -1.58
CA GLY A 135 -4.42 -9.88 -1.02
C GLY A 135 -4.96 -8.54 -1.50
N SER A 136 -4.16 -7.48 -1.45
CA SER A 136 -4.59 -6.15 -1.90
C SER A 136 -4.87 -6.11 -3.40
N VAL A 137 -4.01 -6.70 -4.21
CA VAL A 137 -4.21 -6.77 -5.67
C VAL A 137 -5.47 -7.55 -6.00
N LEU A 138 -5.72 -8.69 -5.36
CA LEU A 138 -6.94 -9.46 -5.56
C LEU A 138 -8.19 -8.64 -5.20
N VAL A 139 -8.23 -8.01 -4.04
CA VAL A 139 -9.35 -7.16 -3.61
C VAL A 139 -9.60 -6.04 -4.63
N ILE A 140 -8.55 -5.37 -5.10
CA ILE A 140 -8.66 -4.30 -6.10
C ILE A 140 -9.21 -4.87 -7.42
N CYS A 141 -8.69 -5.97 -7.91
CA CYS A 141 -9.14 -6.61 -9.16
C CYS A 141 -10.61 -7.08 -9.10
N PHE A 142 -11.08 -7.51 -7.93
CA PHE A 142 -12.48 -7.90 -7.76
C PHE A 142 -13.43 -6.70 -7.72
N LEU A 143 -13.02 -5.60 -7.06
CA LEU A 143 -13.91 -4.47 -6.79
C LEU A 143 -13.86 -3.38 -7.85
N LEU A 144 -12.72 -3.17 -8.51
CA LEU A 144 -12.53 -2.12 -9.50
C LEU A 144 -12.26 -2.69 -10.89
N PRO A 145 -13.04 -2.28 -11.91
CA PRO A 145 -12.69 -2.51 -13.29
C PRO A 145 -11.36 -1.82 -13.65
N TYR A 146 -10.54 -2.47 -14.46
CA TYR A 146 -9.20 -1.96 -14.80
C TYR A 146 -9.22 -0.60 -15.51
N ASP A 147 -10.28 -0.30 -16.26
CA ASP A 147 -10.48 0.96 -16.98
C ASP A 147 -10.72 2.16 -16.07
N GLN A 148 -11.09 1.92 -14.81
CA GLN A 148 -11.25 2.95 -13.78
C GLN A 148 -9.94 3.22 -13.01
N ILE A 149 -8.93 2.37 -13.19
CA ILE A 149 -7.61 2.53 -12.56
C ILE A 149 -6.69 3.30 -13.52
N ASN A 150 -7.12 4.45 -14.01
CA ASN A 150 -6.29 5.32 -14.84
C ASN A 150 -5.48 6.23 -13.92
N GLY A 151 -4.16 6.27 -14.17
CA GLY A 151 -3.12 7.01 -13.48
C GLY A 151 -3.57 7.98 -12.39
N ALA A 152 -3.56 7.53 -11.16
CA ALA A 152 -3.96 8.35 -10.03
C ALA A 152 -3.04 9.57 -9.91
N GLU A 153 -3.52 10.75 -10.25
CA GLU A 153 -2.80 12.01 -10.09
C GLU A 153 -2.81 12.49 -8.62
N SER A 154 -3.75 11.96 -7.83
CA SER A 154 -3.88 12.26 -6.41
C SER A 154 -4.13 10.99 -5.58
N ALA A 155 -3.84 11.05 -4.27
CA ALA A 155 -4.16 9.94 -3.36
C ALA A 155 -5.67 9.70 -3.23
N ALA A 156 -6.50 10.71 -3.51
CA ALA A 156 -7.95 10.58 -3.54
C ALA A 156 -8.43 9.66 -4.66
N GLU A 157 -7.63 9.49 -5.72
CA GLU A 157 -7.86 8.61 -6.87
C GLU A 157 -7.17 7.26 -6.73
N SER A 158 -6.48 7.05 -5.61
CA SER A 158 -5.88 5.76 -5.29
C SER A 158 -6.94 4.66 -5.25
N PRO A 159 -6.70 3.47 -5.83
CA PRO A 159 -7.61 2.32 -5.75
C PRO A 159 -8.06 2.01 -4.31
N PHE A 160 -7.16 2.18 -3.34
CA PHE A 160 -7.47 2.01 -1.92
C PHE A 160 -8.56 2.99 -1.46
N THR A 161 -8.42 4.26 -1.82
CA THR A 161 -9.38 5.31 -1.45
C THR A 161 -10.73 5.11 -2.14
N ILE A 162 -10.72 4.72 -3.42
CA ILE A 162 -11.96 4.47 -4.18
C ILE A 162 -12.76 3.33 -3.54
N ILE A 163 -12.12 2.21 -3.22
CA ILE A 163 -12.78 1.05 -2.60
C ILE A 163 -13.35 1.40 -1.22
N LEU A 164 -12.60 2.15 -0.41
CA LEU A 164 -13.07 2.55 0.91
C LEU A 164 -14.21 3.60 0.83
N ARG A 165 -14.25 4.42 -0.21
CA ARG A 165 -15.43 5.27 -0.52
C ARG A 165 -16.65 4.44 -0.87
N MET A 166 -16.49 3.36 -1.63
CA MET A 166 -17.60 2.44 -1.94
C MET A 166 -18.21 1.87 -0.66
N ALA A 167 -17.43 1.66 0.38
CA ALA A 167 -17.91 1.18 1.68
C ALA A 167 -18.66 2.24 2.50
N HIS A 168 -18.85 3.47 1.99
CA HIS A 168 -19.52 4.60 2.65
C HIS A 168 -18.96 4.92 4.06
N VAL A 169 -17.66 4.72 4.27
CA VAL A 169 -17.01 5.07 5.54
C VAL A 169 -16.71 6.57 5.55
N PRO A 170 -17.35 7.36 6.45
CA PRO A 170 -17.13 8.80 6.50
C PRO A 170 -15.68 9.11 6.93
N ALA A 171 -15.14 10.21 6.44
CA ALA A 171 -13.78 10.71 6.72
C ALA A 171 -12.61 9.79 6.29
N ILE A 172 -12.89 8.65 5.64
CA ILE A 172 -11.87 7.67 5.24
C ILE A 172 -10.86 8.25 4.26
N VAL A 173 -11.28 9.20 3.41
CA VAL A 173 -10.41 9.79 2.39
C VAL A 173 -9.27 10.56 3.04
N GLY A 174 -9.57 11.48 3.95
CA GLY A 174 -8.55 12.25 4.65
C GLY A 174 -7.65 11.36 5.53
N PHE A 175 -8.23 10.32 6.14
CA PHE A 175 -7.47 9.34 6.90
C PHE A 175 -6.50 8.55 6.00
N MET A 176 -6.95 8.07 4.84
CA MET A 176 -6.10 7.35 3.88
C MET A 176 -5.01 8.25 3.31
N GLU A 177 -5.32 9.51 3.00
CA GLU A 177 -4.32 10.47 2.56
C GLU A 177 -3.23 10.68 3.63
N ALA A 178 -3.61 10.81 4.89
CA ALA A 178 -2.67 10.91 6.01
C ALA A 178 -1.80 9.65 6.13
N VAL A 179 -2.40 8.47 6.02
CA VAL A 179 -1.67 7.19 6.07
C VAL A 179 -0.71 7.04 4.88
N ILE A 180 -1.10 7.45 3.67
CA ILE A 180 -0.22 7.41 2.49
C ILE A 180 0.97 8.35 2.71
N VAL A 181 0.73 9.57 3.22
CA VAL A 181 1.82 10.49 3.58
C VAL A 181 2.76 9.85 4.61
N LEU A 182 2.21 9.29 5.71
CA LEU A 182 2.99 8.57 6.71
C LEU A 182 3.78 7.39 6.10
N ALA A 183 3.17 6.67 5.17
CA ALA A 183 3.82 5.54 4.50
C ALA A 183 5.00 5.97 3.62
N LEU A 184 4.90 7.13 2.99
CA LEU A 184 6.00 7.70 2.19
C LEU A 184 7.12 8.30 3.06
N LEU A 185 6.79 8.70 4.28
CA LEU A 185 7.69 9.36 5.21
C LEU A 185 8.49 8.39 6.10
N SER A 186 8.15 7.14 6.16
CA SER A 186 8.85 6.10 6.92
C SER A 186 9.43 5.07 5.97
#